data_5e38d982b1caacbc984e706a64df9b6d
#
_entry.id   5e38d982b1caacbc984e706a64df9b6d
#
_cell.length_a   1.000
_cell.length_b   1.000
_cell.length_c   1.000
_cell.angle_alpha   90.00
_cell.angle_beta   90.00
_cell.angle_gamma   90.00
#
_symmetry.space_group_name_H-M   'P 1'
#
loop_
_entity.id
_entity.type
_entity.pdbx_description
1 polymer ?
#
loop_
_entity_poly.entity_id
_entity_poly.type
_entity_poly.pdbx_seq_one_letter_code
_entity_poly.pdbx_strand_id
1 'polypeptide(L)'
;MLEKQKMAKHLTHDRIDRAVYIASTIGVGKEIIRAYNEKKDSYSCLTDTGVMVIRDPKGVIITMYIASMNQAIAMTHNQLSKTLRNIIKRNEKEGHLAGQNSKKFF
;
A
#
# COMPACT_ATOMS: atom_id res chain seq x y z
N MET A 1 4.52 1.96 -16.72
CA MET A 1 3.49 2.25 -15.73
C MET A 1 4.05 2.74 -14.41
N LEU A 2 5.01 2.01 -13.83
CA LEU A 2 5.60 2.42 -12.57
C LEU A 2 6.39 3.73 -12.66
N GLU A 3 6.98 4.00 -13.82
CA GLU A 3 7.71 5.26 -14.00
C GLU A 3 6.81 6.47 -13.82
N LYS A 4 5.52 6.32 -14.06
CA LYS A 4 4.56 7.40 -13.84
C LYS A 4 4.25 7.61 -12.38
N GLN A 5 4.68 6.70 -11.51
CA GLN A 5 4.42 6.77 -10.08
C GLN A 5 5.48 7.58 -9.33
N LYS A 6 6.53 8.01 -9.99
CA LYS A 6 7.62 8.77 -9.37
C LYS A 6 8.15 8.10 -8.11
N MET A 7 8.74 6.94 -8.29
CA MET A 7 9.34 6.20 -7.18
C MET A 7 10.70 6.80 -6.82
N ALA A 8 11.07 6.68 -5.55
CA ALA A 8 12.35 7.16 -5.08
C ALA A 8 13.50 6.40 -5.75
N LYS A 9 14.55 7.13 -6.13
CA LYS A 9 15.66 6.55 -6.89
C LYS A 9 16.45 5.49 -6.12
N HIS A 10 16.43 5.56 -4.79
CA HIS A 10 17.21 4.65 -3.95
C HIS A 10 16.43 3.44 -3.47
N LEU A 11 15.28 3.17 -4.10
CA LEU A 11 14.48 2.02 -3.71
C LEU A 11 15.21 0.72 -4.00
N THR A 12 15.06 -0.24 -3.08
CA THR A 12 15.61 -1.57 -3.25
C THR A 12 14.84 -2.35 -4.29
N HIS A 13 15.45 -3.41 -4.82
CA HIS A 13 14.78 -4.31 -5.74
C HIS A 13 13.53 -4.91 -5.13
N ASP A 14 13.57 -5.27 -3.84
CA ASP A 14 12.42 -5.86 -3.17
C ASP A 14 11.22 -4.92 -3.17
N ARG A 15 11.46 -3.65 -2.95
CA ARG A 15 10.38 -2.67 -2.96
C ARG A 15 9.81 -2.46 -4.36
N ILE A 16 10.68 -2.44 -5.35
CA ILE A 16 10.26 -2.31 -6.75
C ILE A 16 9.46 -3.54 -7.17
N ASP A 17 9.95 -4.73 -6.86
CA ASP A 17 9.28 -5.98 -7.19
C ASP A 17 7.90 -6.06 -6.55
N ARG A 18 7.80 -5.65 -5.29
CA ARG A 18 6.52 -5.63 -4.61
C ARG A 18 5.56 -4.63 -5.25
N ALA A 19 6.06 -3.48 -5.65
CA ALA A 19 5.23 -2.48 -6.33
C ALA A 19 4.73 -3.01 -7.67
N VAL A 20 5.59 -3.70 -8.42
CA VAL A 20 5.20 -4.32 -9.69
C VAL A 20 4.13 -5.39 -9.45
N TYR A 21 4.33 -6.23 -8.44
CA TYR A 21 3.35 -7.25 -8.10
C TYR A 21 1.99 -6.63 -7.78
N ILE A 22 1.97 -5.60 -6.96
CA ILE A 22 0.74 -4.93 -6.58
C ILE A 22 0.08 -4.30 -7.81
N ALA A 23 0.85 -3.58 -8.62
CA ALA A 23 0.31 -2.88 -9.77
C ALA A 23 -0.29 -3.86 -10.80
N SER A 24 0.34 -5.02 -10.99
CA SER A 24 -0.09 -5.98 -12.00
C SER A 24 -1.17 -6.93 -11.51
N THR A 25 -1.30 -7.13 -10.20
CA THR A 25 -2.21 -8.12 -9.63
C THR A 25 -3.48 -7.49 -9.09
N ILE A 26 -3.34 -6.48 -8.26
CA ILE A 26 -4.45 -5.84 -7.55
C ILE A 26 -4.79 -4.49 -8.16
N GLY A 27 -3.78 -3.80 -8.64
CA GLY A 27 -3.86 -2.40 -9.01
C GLY A 27 -3.64 -1.51 -7.79
N VAL A 28 -2.87 -0.44 -7.96
CA VAL A 28 -2.58 0.47 -6.86
C VAL A 28 -3.86 1.13 -6.34
N GLY A 29 -4.76 1.45 -7.24
CA GLY A 29 -6.01 2.08 -6.87
C GLY A 29 -5.85 3.58 -6.64
N LYS A 30 -6.92 4.18 -6.15
CA LYS A 30 -7.00 5.61 -5.90
C LYS A 30 -6.87 5.86 -4.40
N GLU A 31 -6.02 6.81 -4.02
CA GLU A 31 -5.86 7.17 -2.61
C GLU A 31 -7.13 7.79 -2.07
N ILE A 32 -7.59 7.30 -0.94
CA ILE A 32 -8.84 7.75 -0.33
C ILE A 32 -8.63 8.43 1.01
N ILE A 33 -7.52 8.16 1.70
CA ILE A 33 -7.21 8.80 2.97
C ILE A 33 -5.70 8.77 3.17
N ARG A 34 -5.17 9.80 3.86
CA ARG A 34 -3.77 9.84 4.20
C ARG A 34 -3.56 10.28 5.64
N ALA A 35 -2.44 9.87 6.21
CA ALA A 35 -2.02 10.28 7.53
C ALA A 35 -0.55 10.65 7.50
N TYR A 36 -0.18 11.70 8.20
CA TYR A 36 1.20 12.14 8.29
C TYR A 36 1.91 11.41 9.42
N ASN A 37 3.12 10.95 9.14
CA ASN A 37 3.98 10.34 10.15
C ASN A 37 5.09 11.34 10.47
N GLU A 38 4.98 11.96 11.64
CA GLU A 38 5.89 13.01 12.05
C GLU A 38 7.32 12.51 12.23
N LYS A 39 7.49 11.31 12.76
CA LYS A 39 8.81 10.75 13.01
C LYS A 39 9.59 10.50 11.74
N LYS A 40 8.90 10.07 10.69
CA LYS A 40 9.53 9.71 9.43
C LYS A 40 9.37 10.79 8.37
N ASP A 41 8.63 11.85 8.69
CA ASP A 41 8.31 12.90 7.75
C ASP A 41 7.81 12.32 6.44
N SER A 42 6.76 11.52 6.55
CA SER A 42 6.19 10.83 5.40
C SER A 42 4.68 10.75 5.53
N TYR A 43 4.03 10.43 4.43
CA TYR A 43 2.58 10.25 4.38
C TYR A 43 2.24 8.80 4.09
N SER A 44 1.31 8.25 4.87
CA SER A 44 0.73 6.95 4.59
C SER A 44 -0.60 7.18 3.91
N CYS A 45 -0.79 6.60 2.73
CA CYS A 45 -1.99 6.80 1.93
C CYS A 45 -2.65 5.45 1.67
N LEU A 46 -3.90 5.31 2.09
CA LEU A 46 -4.65 4.08 1.85
C LEU A 46 -5.47 4.25 0.57
N THR A 47 -5.46 3.24 -0.28
CA THR A 47 -6.18 3.28 -1.55
C THR A 47 -7.46 2.45 -1.50
N ASP A 48 -8.30 2.63 -2.52
CA ASP A 48 -9.57 1.93 -2.62
C ASP A 48 -9.44 0.46 -3.03
N THR A 49 -8.23 0.00 -3.31
CA THR A 49 -7.96 -1.43 -3.53
C THR A 49 -7.27 -2.08 -2.33
N GLY A 50 -7.11 -1.34 -1.24
CA GLY A 50 -6.50 -1.87 -0.02
C GLY A 50 -4.98 -1.82 -0.01
N VAL A 51 -4.40 -0.91 -0.77
CA VAL A 51 -2.95 -0.72 -0.85
C VAL A 51 -2.55 0.46 0.02
N MET A 52 -1.47 0.30 0.77
CA MET A 52 -0.87 1.38 1.53
C MET A 52 0.31 1.92 0.73
N VAL A 53 0.26 3.20 0.40
CA VAL A 53 1.33 3.87 -0.35
C VAL A 53 2.00 4.87 0.59
N ILE A 54 3.30 4.73 0.76
CA ILE A 54 4.07 5.64 1.61
C ILE A 54 4.78 6.63 0.70
N ARG A 55 4.56 7.92 0.94
CA ARG A 55 5.13 8.99 0.12
C ARG A 55 5.94 9.93 1.00
N ASP A 56 6.97 10.53 0.40
CA ASP A 56 7.68 11.62 1.07
C ASP A 56 6.86 12.92 0.93
N PRO A 57 7.30 14.03 1.58
CA PRO A 57 6.55 15.29 1.49
C PRO A 57 6.40 15.85 0.09
N LYS A 58 7.26 15.44 -0.84
CA LYS A 58 7.18 15.86 -2.24
C LYS A 58 6.26 14.99 -3.07
N GLY A 59 5.69 13.94 -2.47
CA GLY A 59 4.79 13.03 -3.15
C GLY A 59 5.47 11.86 -3.84
N VAL A 60 6.79 11.71 -3.66
CA VAL A 60 7.52 10.58 -4.26
C VAL A 60 7.23 9.32 -3.44
N ILE A 61 6.95 8.22 -4.13
CA ILE A 61 6.65 6.96 -3.48
C ILE A 61 7.93 6.37 -2.90
N ILE A 62 7.90 6.12 -1.58
CA ILE A 62 8.99 5.46 -0.88
C ILE A 62 8.81 3.95 -0.91
N THR A 63 7.58 3.51 -0.67
CA THR A 63 7.23 2.09 -0.70
C THR A 63 5.73 1.94 -0.81
N MET A 64 5.28 0.73 -1.14
CA MET A 64 3.85 0.39 -1.06
C MET A 64 3.73 -1.07 -0.63
N TYR A 65 2.62 -1.38 0.01
CA TYR A 65 2.35 -2.73 0.47
C TYR A 65 0.84 -2.91 0.64
N ILE A 66 0.42 -4.14 0.78
CA ILE A 66 -1.00 -4.45 0.93
C ILE A 66 -1.38 -4.23 2.39
N ALA A 67 -2.36 -3.38 2.62
CA ALA A 67 -2.77 -3.03 3.97
C ALA A 67 -3.44 -4.22 4.65
N SER A 68 -3.09 -4.42 5.93
CA SER A 68 -3.82 -5.37 6.76
C SER A 68 -5.13 -4.72 7.23
N MET A 69 -6.05 -5.56 7.70
CA MET A 69 -7.32 -5.05 8.25
C MET A 69 -7.05 -4.08 9.39
N ASN A 70 -6.11 -4.42 10.29
CA ASN A 70 -5.80 -3.55 11.42
C ASN A 70 -5.27 -2.20 10.97
N GLN A 71 -4.41 -2.18 9.97
CA GLN A 71 -3.88 -0.93 9.41
C GLN A 71 -4.98 -0.09 8.80
N ALA A 72 -5.88 -0.71 8.06
CA ALA A 72 -6.99 0.00 7.42
C ALA A 72 -7.96 0.56 8.46
N ILE A 73 -8.24 -0.19 9.51
CA ILE A 73 -9.10 0.27 10.61
C ILE A 73 -8.46 1.46 11.30
N ALA A 74 -7.15 1.39 11.57
CA ALA A 74 -6.44 2.48 12.22
C ALA A 74 -6.43 3.74 11.35
N MET A 75 -6.16 3.59 10.06
CA MET A 75 -6.12 4.72 9.11
C MET A 75 -7.46 5.42 9.01
N THR A 76 -8.55 4.68 9.06
CA THR A 76 -9.89 5.23 8.90
C THR A 76 -10.56 5.56 10.24
N HIS A 77 -9.82 5.48 11.35
CA HIS A 77 -10.36 5.73 12.69
C HIS A 77 -11.62 4.91 12.94
N ASN A 78 -11.54 3.63 12.59
CA ASN A 78 -12.63 2.67 12.77
C ASN A 78 -13.87 2.99 11.93
N GLN A 79 -13.70 3.74 10.85
CA GLN A 79 -14.80 4.07 9.93
C GLN A 79 -14.59 3.44 8.55
N LEU A 80 -14.00 2.27 8.54
CA LEU A 80 -13.73 1.54 7.31
C LEU A 80 -15.04 1.14 6.63
N SER A 81 -15.19 1.50 5.37
CA SER A 81 -16.39 1.16 4.62
C SER A 81 -16.52 -0.35 4.44
N LYS A 82 -17.76 -0.80 4.28
CA LYS A 82 -18.02 -2.22 4.07
C LYS A 82 -17.37 -2.72 2.77
N THR A 83 -17.41 -1.92 1.74
CA THR A 83 -16.81 -2.26 0.45
C THR A 83 -15.31 -2.49 0.58
N LEU A 84 -14.62 -1.54 1.22
CA LEU A 84 -13.17 -1.67 1.39
C LEU A 84 -12.83 -2.80 2.34
N ARG A 85 -13.63 -2.99 3.39
CA ARG A 85 -13.44 -4.12 4.31
C ARG A 85 -13.48 -5.45 3.55
N ASN A 86 -14.43 -5.59 2.64
CA ASN A 86 -14.53 -6.81 1.83
C ASN A 86 -13.33 -6.99 0.89
N ILE A 87 -12.84 -5.89 0.32
CA ILE A 87 -11.67 -5.92 -0.55
C ILE A 87 -10.43 -6.37 0.23
N ILE A 88 -10.24 -5.83 1.44
CA ILE A 88 -9.10 -6.21 2.28
C ILE A 88 -9.19 -7.67 2.71
N LYS A 89 -10.38 -8.14 3.07
CA LYS A 89 -10.58 -9.54 3.40
C LYS A 89 -10.22 -10.45 2.21
N ARG A 90 -10.61 -10.04 1.02
CA ARG A 90 -10.28 -10.80 -0.18
C ARG A 90 -8.77 -10.83 -0.41
N ASN A 91 -8.10 -9.70 -0.23
CA ASN A 91 -6.65 -9.64 -0.37
C ASN A 91 -5.96 -10.61 0.60
N GLU A 92 -6.42 -10.66 1.84
CA GLU A 92 -5.88 -11.58 2.83
C GLU A 92 -6.15 -13.04 2.44
N LYS A 93 -7.37 -13.31 2.01
CA LYS A 93 -7.78 -14.67 1.64
C LYS A 93 -7.01 -15.19 0.42
N GLU A 94 -6.73 -14.31 -0.53
CA GLU A 94 -6.02 -14.69 -1.74
C GLU A 94 -4.50 -14.74 -1.54
N GLY A 95 -4.03 -14.43 -0.33
CA GLY A 95 -2.62 -14.52 -0.03
C GLY A 95 -1.79 -13.32 -0.43
N HIS A 96 -2.41 -12.24 -0.87
CA HIS A 96 -1.66 -11.04 -1.28
C HIS A 96 -0.93 -10.43 -0.09
N LEU A 97 -1.61 -10.38 1.06
CA LEU A 97 -0.98 -9.86 2.28
C LEU A 97 0.16 -10.77 2.72
N ALA A 98 -0.04 -12.07 2.66
CA ALA A 98 1.01 -13.03 2.99
C ALA A 98 2.24 -12.84 2.11
N GLY A 99 2.04 -12.45 0.86
CA GLY A 99 3.12 -12.21 -0.07
C GLY A 99 4.08 -11.14 0.39
N GLN A 100 3.59 -10.08 1.01
CA GLN A 100 4.46 -9.03 1.48
C GLN A 100 5.20 -9.39 2.76
N ASN A 101 4.71 -10.36 3.51
CA ASN A 101 5.34 -10.83 4.74
C ASN A 101 6.14 -12.10 4.54
N SER A 102 6.05 -12.70 3.38
CA SER A 102 6.66 -13.97 3.09
C SER A 102 7.79 -13.78 2.10
N LYS A 103 8.82 -14.60 2.25
CA LYS A 103 9.92 -14.61 1.31
C LYS A 103 9.58 -15.33 0.02
N LYS A 104 8.36 -15.84 -0.11
CA LYS A 104 7.95 -16.56 -1.31
C LYS A 104 7.98 -15.72 -2.57
N PHE A 105 7.83 -14.41 -2.43
CA PHE A 105 7.82 -13.51 -3.57
C PHE A 105 9.16 -12.88 -3.85
N PHE A 106 10.12 -13.13 -3.01
CA PHE A 106 11.45 -12.52 -3.13
C PHE A 106 12.54 -13.54 -2.81
#